data_9231e0f7011507d161230b4e06eff8f4
#
_entry.id   9231e0f7011507d161230b4e06eff8f4
#
_cell.length_a   1.000
_cell.length_b   1.000
_cell.length_c   1.000
_cell.angle_alpha   90.00
_cell.angle_beta   90.00
_cell.angle_gamma   90.00
#
_symmetry.space_group_name_H-M   'P 1'
#
loop_
_entity.id
_entity.type
_entity.pdbx_description
1 polymer ?
#
loop_
_entity_poly.entity_id
_entity_poly.type
_entity_poly.pdbx_seq_one_letter_code
_entity_poly.pdbx_strand_id
1 'polypeptide(L)'
;MYQKISWGRENKKYFLIAVFVSAVLLCFTALFFKLNLEPSCFFTLRNVETGEVYAQYRYTEGDKCSIAFVHSINKTPVTEGYILCRDRIVLDYCLYYSFGAGVATEISRE
;
A
#
# COMPACT_ATOMS: atom_id res chain seq x y z
N MET A 1 -40.81 47.98 6.93
CA MET A 1 -41.50 47.10 7.88
C MET A 1 -40.70 45.80 8.02
N TYR A 2 -39.90 45.70 9.07
CA TYR A 2 -39.13 44.46 9.33
C TYR A 2 -40.02 43.45 10.05
N GLN A 3 -40.42 42.38 9.37
CA GLN A 3 -41.02 41.23 10.06
C GLN A 3 -39.93 40.41 10.73
N LYS A 4 -39.90 40.47 12.05
CA LYS A 4 -39.05 39.63 12.89
C LYS A 4 -39.65 38.22 12.90
N ILE A 5 -39.08 37.29 12.12
CA ILE A 5 -39.48 35.89 12.13
C ILE A 5 -39.04 35.32 13.48
N SER A 6 -39.96 35.15 14.41
CA SER A 6 -39.73 34.46 15.68
C SER A 6 -39.86 32.95 15.43
N TRP A 7 -38.75 32.25 15.35
CA TRP A 7 -38.74 30.79 15.31
C TRP A 7 -39.27 30.24 16.63
N GLY A 8 -40.39 29.51 16.61
CA GLY A 8 -40.93 28.88 17.79
C GLY A 8 -39.91 27.91 18.42
N ARG A 9 -40.05 27.67 19.72
CA ARG A 9 -39.14 26.82 20.51
C ARG A 9 -39.01 25.41 19.91
N GLU A 10 -40.05 24.90 19.27
CA GLU A 10 -40.09 23.63 18.54
C GLU A 10 -39.14 23.63 17.34
N ASN A 11 -39.17 24.66 16.52
CA ASN A 11 -38.30 24.75 15.32
C ASN A 11 -36.83 24.82 15.68
N LYS A 12 -36.46 25.39 16.84
CA LYS A 12 -35.07 25.39 17.32
C LYS A 12 -34.56 24.00 17.67
N LYS A 13 -35.42 23.15 18.21
CA LYS A 13 -35.02 21.72 18.52
C LYS A 13 -34.72 20.96 17.22
N TYR A 14 -35.59 21.07 16.22
CA TYR A 14 -35.38 20.40 14.94
C TYR A 14 -34.17 20.94 14.20
N PHE A 15 -33.90 22.23 14.29
CA PHE A 15 -32.69 22.86 13.73
C PHE A 15 -31.44 22.31 14.40
N LEU A 16 -31.38 22.20 15.73
CA LEU A 16 -30.26 21.63 16.47
C LEU A 16 -30.03 20.16 16.13
N ILE A 17 -31.11 19.37 16.01
CA ILE A 17 -31.02 17.97 15.60
C ILE A 17 -30.47 17.86 14.19
N ALA A 18 -30.94 18.67 13.25
CA ALA A 18 -30.43 18.66 11.87
C ALA A 18 -28.94 19.01 11.79
N VAL A 19 -28.49 20.00 12.56
CA VAL A 19 -27.06 20.38 12.64
C VAL A 19 -26.23 19.23 13.25
N PHE A 20 -26.72 18.59 14.29
CA PHE A 20 -26.02 17.46 14.91
C PHE A 20 -25.91 16.28 13.95
N VAL A 21 -27.00 15.91 13.26
CA VAL A 21 -27.01 14.82 12.29
C VAL A 21 -26.06 15.11 11.12
N SER A 22 -26.04 16.36 10.61
CA SER A 22 -25.12 16.75 9.54
C SER A 22 -23.65 16.68 9.97
N ALA A 23 -23.34 17.10 11.19
CA ALA A 23 -21.99 17.00 11.75
C ALA A 23 -21.53 15.55 11.89
N VAL A 24 -22.38 14.66 12.39
CA VAL A 24 -22.10 13.23 12.49
C VAL A 24 -21.86 12.61 11.10
N LEU A 25 -22.68 12.96 10.12
CA LEU A 25 -22.53 12.47 8.73
C LEU A 25 -21.21 12.93 8.12
N LEU A 26 -20.81 14.19 8.34
CA LEU A 26 -19.53 14.74 7.90
C LEU A 26 -18.34 14.03 8.57
N CYS A 27 -18.42 13.72 9.86
CA CYS A 27 -17.40 12.95 10.55
C CYS A 27 -17.28 11.54 9.99
N PHE A 28 -18.40 10.85 9.71
CA PHE A 28 -18.40 9.53 9.10
C PHE A 28 -17.82 9.54 7.69
N THR A 29 -18.17 10.51 6.86
CA THR A 29 -17.59 10.62 5.51
C THR A 29 -16.11 10.92 5.54
N ALA A 30 -15.64 11.79 6.42
CA ALA A 30 -14.22 12.09 6.61
C ALA A 30 -13.43 10.86 7.07
N LEU A 31 -13.97 10.10 8.02
CA LEU A 31 -13.37 8.85 8.49
C LEU A 31 -13.34 7.79 7.39
N PHE A 32 -14.43 7.63 6.65
CA PHE A 32 -14.52 6.71 5.51
C PHE A 32 -13.48 7.06 4.42
N PHE A 33 -13.32 8.34 4.09
CA PHE A 33 -12.29 8.81 3.15
C PHE A 33 -10.88 8.51 3.67
N LYS A 34 -10.60 8.74 4.94
CA LYS A 34 -9.30 8.47 5.55
C LYS A 34 -8.93 6.99 5.53
N LEU A 35 -9.89 6.11 5.78
CA LEU A 35 -9.70 4.66 5.78
C LEU A 35 -9.51 4.08 4.35
N ASN A 36 -10.06 4.74 3.32
CA ASN A 36 -9.98 4.25 1.94
C ASN A 36 -8.89 4.94 1.09
N LEU A 37 -8.21 5.97 1.61
CA LEU A 37 -7.14 6.70 0.92
C LEU A 37 -5.73 6.20 1.29
N GLU A 38 -5.60 4.96 1.77
CA GLU A 38 -4.27 4.35 1.86
C GLU A 38 -3.65 4.32 0.45
N PRO A 39 -2.48 4.94 0.25
CA PRO A 39 -1.83 4.94 -1.05
C PRO A 39 -1.56 3.51 -1.47
N SER A 40 -2.17 3.09 -2.57
CA SER A 40 -1.96 1.77 -3.14
C SER A 40 -0.53 1.69 -3.68
N CYS A 41 0.30 0.86 -3.06
CA CYS A 41 1.61 0.52 -3.55
C CYS A 41 1.52 -0.67 -4.51
N PHE A 42 2.28 -0.62 -5.60
CA PHE A 42 2.31 -1.69 -6.59
C PHE A 42 3.75 -2.17 -6.81
N PHE A 43 3.94 -3.47 -6.67
CA PHE A 43 5.14 -4.15 -7.12
C PHE A 43 4.97 -4.50 -8.59
N THR A 44 5.87 -4.00 -9.44
CA THR A 44 5.76 -4.16 -10.90
C THR A 44 7.01 -4.83 -11.46
N LEU A 45 6.82 -5.96 -12.13
CA LEU A 45 7.86 -6.62 -12.92
C LEU A 45 7.81 -6.10 -14.36
N ARG A 46 8.89 -5.49 -14.81
CA ARG A 46 8.96 -4.79 -16.09
C ARG A 46 10.22 -5.15 -16.86
N ASN A 47 10.12 -5.24 -18.18
CA ASN A 47 11.28 -5.28 -19.06
C ASN A 47 11.97 -3.91 -19.04
N VAL A 48 13.28 -3.89 -18.75
CA VAL A 48 14.05 -2.65 -18.63
C VAL A 48 14.25 -1.98 -19.99
N GLU A 49 14.38 -2.76 -21.07
CA GLU A 49 14.65 -2.24 -22.40
C GLU A 49 13.38 -1.75 -23.11
N THR A 50 12.31 -2.52 -23.04
CA THR A 50 11.05 -2.22 -23.75
C THR A 50 10.04 -1.45 -22.91
N GLY A 51 10.19 -1.48 -21.58
CA GLY A 51 9.22 -0.94 -20.63
C GLY A 51 7.96 -1.80 -20.46
N GLU A 52 7.88 -2.94 -21.14
CA GLU A 52 6.74 -3.85 -21.06
C GLU A 52 6.55 -4.39 -19.64
N VAL A 53 5.31 -4.35 -19.15
CA VAL A 53 4.95 -4.84 -17.83
C VAL A 53 4.53 -6.30 -17.95
N TYR A 54 5.27 -7.20 -17.30
CA TYR A 54 4.95 -8.63 -17.24
C TYR A 54 3.99 -8.98 -16.13
N ALA A 55 4.11 -8.31 -14.98
CA ALA A 55 3.24 -8.53 -13.85
C ALA A 55 3.16 -7.28 -12.97
N GLN A 56 2.02 -7.09 -12.32
CA GLN A 56 1.81 -6.02 -11.35
C GLN A 56 0.94 -6.54 -10.21
N TYR A 57 1.41 -6.36 -8.98
CA TYR A 57 0.74 -6.81 -7.77
C TYR A 57 0.59 -5.65 -6.80
N ARG A 58 -0.59 -5.51 -6.24
CA ARG A 58 -0.81 -4.59 -5.13
C ARG A 58 -0.20 -5.15 -3.86
N TYR A 59 0.49 -4.31 -3.09
CA TYR A 59 1.10 -4.71 -1.83
C TYR A 59 0.89 -3.68 -0.73
N THR A 60 1.05 -4.13 0.51
CA THR A 60 1.11 -3.33 1.72
C THR A 60 2.55 -3.31 2.23
N GLU A 61 2.97 -2.24 2.88
CA GLU A 61 4.32 -2.14 3.44
C GLU A 61 4.62 -3.30 4.40
N GLY A 62 5.75 -3.97 4.17
CA GLY A 62 6.16 -5.16 4.90
C GLY A 62 5.74 -6.49 4.26
N ASP A 63 4.96 -6.46 3.17
CA ASP A 63 4.64 -7.68 2.43
C ASP A 63 5.91 -8.33 1.87
N LYS A 64 5.87 -9.66 1.78
CA LYS A 64 6.99 -10.45 1.28
C LYS A 64 6.65 -11.06 -0.07
N CYS A 65 7.64 -11.05 -0.96
CA CYS A 65 7.56 -11.78 -2.22
C CYS A 65 8.85 -12.56 -2.45
N SER A 66 8.80 -13.53 -3.36
CA SER A 66 10.00 -14.27 -3.78
C SER A 66 10.04 -14.39 -5.29
N ILE A 67 11.27 -14.41 -5.83
CA ILE A 67 11.56 -14.63 -7.24
C ILE A 67 12.45 -15.85 -7.33
N ALA A 68 12.02 -16.84 -8.11
CA ALA A 68 12.79 -18.05 -8.39
C ALA A 68 13.27 -18.01 -9.86
N PHE A 69 14.53 -18.30 -10.06
CA PHE A 69 15.15 -18.36 -11.38
C PHE A 69 16.26 -19.40 -11.42
N VAL A 70 16.71 -19.76 -12.62
CA VAL A 70 17.85 -20.64 -12.82
C VAL A 70 19.10 -19.80 -13.02
N HIS A 71 20.10 -20.02 -12.16
CA HIS A 71 21.38 -19.33 -12.26
C HIS A 71 22.06 -19.64 -13.60
N SER A 72 22.48 -18.61 -14.32
CA SER A 72 23.00 -18.77 -15.70
C SER A 72 24.28 -19.62 -15.79
N ILE A 73 25.15 -19.55 -14.81
CA ILE A 73 26.44 -20.25 -14.79
C ILE A 73 26.27 -21.66 -14.22
N ASN A 74 25.75 -21.78 -12.99
CA ASN A 74 25.68 -23.07 -12.27
C ASN A 74 24.49 -23.92 -12.70
N LYS A 75 23.56 -23.38 -13.49
CA LYS A 75 22.32 -24.06 -13.92
C LYS A 75 21.49 -24.64 -12.76
N THR A 76 21.62 -24.07 -11.60
CA THR A 76 20.91 -24.46 -10.38
C THR A 76 19.80 -23.48 -10.05
N PRO A 77 18.70 -23.91 -9.42
CA PRO A 77 17.65 -23.00 -8.96
C PRO A 77 18.19 -22.05 -7.88
N VAL A 78 17.79 -20.79 -7.97
CA VAL A 78 18.00 -19.76 -6.95
C VAL A 78 16.66 -19.16 -6.62
N THR A 79 16.40 -18.95 -5.35
CA THR A 79 15.20 -18.26 -4.87
C THR A 79 15.63 -17.09 -4.00
N GLU A 80 15.23 -15.90 -4.39
CA GLU A 80 15.45 -14.67 -3.63
C GLU A 80 14.14 -14.23 -3.00
N GLY A 81 14.15 -13.96 -1.69
CA GLY A 81 13.02 -13.42 -0.95
C GLY A 81 13.24 -11.96 -0.64
N TYR A 82 12.18 -11.18 -0.79
CA TYR A 82 12.19 -9.73 -0.63
C TYR A 82 11.11 -9.26 0.31
N ILE A 83 11.41 -8.17 1.04
CA ILE A 83 10.43 -7.39 1.80
C ILE A 83 10.14 -6.11 1.02
N LEU A 84 8.86 -5.87 0.75
CA LEU A 84 8.39 -4.70 0.01
C LEU A 84 8.14 -3.54 0.96
N CYS A 85 8.98 -2.50 0.89
CA CYS A 85 8.79 -1.25 1.59
C CYS A 85 8.30 -0.17 0.60
N ARG A 86 7.78 0.93 1.11
CA ARG A 86 7.21 2.00 0.28
C ARG A 86 8.24 2.67 -0.63
N ASP A 87 9.47 2.79 -0.18
CA ASP A 87 10.56 3.51 -0.84
C ASP A 87 11.70 2.60 -1.33
N ARG A 88 11.67 1.30 -0.98
CA ARG A 88 12.73 0.36 -1.31
C ARG A 88 12.26 -1.08 -1.29
N ILE A 89 13.06 -1.95 -1.90
CA ILE A 89 12.93 -3.40 -1.82
C ILE A 89 14.14 -3.92 -1.05
N VAL A 90 13.90 -4.71 0.00
CA VAL A 90 14.96 -5.27 0.85
C VAL A 90 15.08 -6.75 0.57
N LEU A 91 16.30 -7.23 0.26
CA LEU A 91 16.57 -8.65 0.16
C LEU A 91 16.52 -9.28 1.57
N ASP A 92 15.58 -10.20 1.79
CA ASP A 92 15.37 -10.89 3.07
C ASP A 92 16.23 -12.18 3.14
N TYR A 93 16.22 -12.96 2.07
CA TYR A 93 17.02 -14.19 1.97
C TYR A 93 17.35 -14.56 0.52
N CYS A 94 18.38 -15.36 0.36
CA CYS A 94 18.72 -16.00 -0.91
C CYS A 94 18.99 -17.49 -0.65
N LEU A 95 18.25 -18.36 -1.37
CA LEU A 95 18.41 -19.82 -1.32
C LEU A 95 19.06 -20.29 -2.61
N TYR A 96 20.14 -21.03 -2.49
CA TYR A 96 20.83 -21.66 -3.61
C TYR A 96 21.40 -23.02 -3.20
N TYR A 97 21.49 -23.94 -4.15
CA TYR A 97 21.86 -25.34 -3.89
C TYR A 97 23.32 -25.64 -4.17
N SER A 98 24.06 -24.74 -4.80
CA SER A 98 25.48 -24.90 -5.04
C SER A 98 26.23 -23.59 -4.94
N PHE A 99 27.43 -23.63 -4.37
CA PHE A 99 28.35 -22.52 -4.34
C PHE A 99 29.09 -22.41 -5.68
N GLY A 100 29.31 -21.18 -6.16
CA GLY A 100 30.02 -20.93 -7.40
C GLY A 100 30.16 -19.44 -7.68
N ALA A 101 30.78 -19.12 -8.81
CA ALA A 101 30.99 -17.73 -9.20
C ALA A 101 29.66 -16.95 -9.31
N GLY A 102 29.60 -15.79 -8.67
CA GLY A 102 28.44 -14.91 -8.67
C GLY A 102 27.37 -15.21 -7.63
N VAL A 103 27.58 -16.18 -6.73
CA VAL A 103 26.71 -16.43 -5.59
C VAL A 103 27.22 -15.65 -4.38
N ALA A 104 26.34 -14.88 -3.75
CA ALA A 104 26.69 -14.14 -2.53
C ALA A 104 27.01 -15.10 -1.39
N THR A 105 28.19 -14.97 -0.80
CA THR A 105 28.66 -15.79 0.32
C THR A 105 28.51 -15.11 1.67
N GLU A 106 28.22 -13.80 1.67
CA GLU A 106 28.04 -13.02 2.89
C GLU A 106 26.83 -12.07 2.74
N ILE A 107 26.07 -11.96 3.80
CA ILE A 107 25.00 -10.97 3.94
C ILE A 107 25.57 -9.84 4.79
N SER A 108 25.90 -8.70 4.18
CA SER A 108 26.15 -7.47 4.93
C SER A 108 24.83 -6.97 5.52
N ARG A 109 24.71 -6.99 6.84
CA ARG A 109 23.63 -6.33 7.55
C ARG A 109 24.03 -4.88 7.76
N GLU A 110 23.45 -3.99 6.99
CA GLU A 110 23.41 -2.56 7.28
C GLU A 110 22.13 -2.22 8.03
#